data_fb2da15876f54c200d41e828266ca3ee
#
_entry.id   fb2da15876f54c200d41e828266ca3ee
#
_cell.length_a   1.000
_cell.length_b   1.000
_cell.length_c   1.000
_cell.angle_alpha   90.00
_cell.angle_beta   90.00
_cell.angle_gamma   90.00
#
_symmetry.space_group_name_H-M   'P 1'
#
loop_
_entity.id
_entity.type
_entity.pdbx_description
1 polymer ?
#
loop_
_entity_poly.entity_id
_entity_poly.type
_entity_poly.pdbx_seq_one_letter_code
_entity_poly.pdbx_strand_id
1 'polypeptide(L)'
;MKKHTRRSFIVGLASLPVVSQFTLAASRRAKRIYIGTYTKKTSQGVYVYHWNPESGEMADMALAAKTPNPSFLTLSPNHNNLYAVNEKDHTDGNVSAFAIDHSDGKLVEKNVVPSGGSAPCNLTADHTGQALFVANYGSGSVSSYKILPGGSLSQPVSNILFKGHSVDPERQKEPHTHCTTVSPENKFLLVNDLGLDRIMVFHFDPKTAKLTPNDPPYYSATPGSGPRNLTFHPNGKWAYSIAEMGSVVECMNWDGAKGMLTRFQVISSMPKEHKSPTDAATVQVHPNGRFLYGSNRGDDSITAFAIDPTNGHLTLIQRISCEGGSPRHFAVAPDGKWLIAANQDTANIVILKCDPQTGKLASTGRQYPLDSPVCVVFE
;
A
#
# COMPACT_ATOMS: atom_id res chain seq x y z
N MET A 1 -4.61 -46.95 -68.89
CA MET A 1 -5.45 -45.96 -68.17
C MET A 1 -5.06 -45.97 -66.64
N LYS A 2 -4.27 -45.01 -66.19
CA LYS A 2 -3.82 -44.92 -64.81
C LYS A 2 -4.70 -43.89 -64.03
N LYS A 3 -5.38 -44.31 -62.98
CA LYS A 3 -6.14 -43.45 -62.10
C LYS A 3 -5.22 -42.77 -61.12
N HIS A 4 -5.16 -41.45 -61.15
CA HIS A 4 -4.47 -40.65 -60.16
C HIS A 4 -5.43 -40.37 -58.96
N THR A 5 -5.07 -40.84 -57.76
CA THR A 5 -5.75 -40.55 -56.52
C THR A 5 -5.14 -39.27 -55.93
N ARG A 6 -5.92 -38.20 -55.79
CA ARG A 6 -5.53 -36.98 -55.08
C ARG A 6 -5.64 -37.22 -53.56
N ARG A 7 -4.52 -37.14 -52.85
CA ARG A 7 -4.47 -37.05 -51.38
C ARG A 7 -4.63 -35.59 -50.99
N SER A 8 -5.71 -35.25 -50.30
CA SER A 8 -5.90 -33.96 -49.64
C SER A 8 -5.12 -33.97 -48.34
N PHE A 9 -4.17 -33.06 -48.18
CA PHE A 9 -3.50 -32.77 -46.91
C PHE A 9 -4.38 -31.77 -46.13
N ILE A 10 -4.93 -32.20 -45.00
CA ILE A 10 -5.54 -31.32 -44.03
C ILE A 10 -4.39 -30.81 -43.12
N VAL A 11 -4.05 -29.54 -43.27
CA VAL A 11 -3.14 -28.85 -42.36
C VAL A 11 -3.99 -28.43 -41.12
N GLY A 12 -3.87 -29.18 -40.05
CA GLY A 12 -4.44 -28.79 -38.77
C GLY A 12 -3.63 -27.62 -38.21
N LEU A 13 -4.21 -26.43 -38.14
CA LEU A 13 -3.68 -25.34 -37.33
C LEU A 13 -3.85 -25.73 -35.85
N ALA A 14 -2.76 -26.13 -35.22
CA ALA A 14 -2.68 -26.21 -33.79
C ALA A 14 -2.61 -24.78 -33.22
N SER A 15 -3.71 -24.31 -32.63
CA SER A 15 -3.72 -23.10 -31.81
C SER A 15 -2.91 -23.34 -30.54
N LEU A 16 -1.67 -22.87 -30.54
CA LEU A 16 -0.86 -22.77 -29.32
C LEU A 16 -1.57 -21.78 -28.38
N PRO A 17 -1.76 -22.13 -27.10
CA PRO A 17 -2.22 -21.16 -26.13
C PRO A 17 -1.16 -20.05 -26.04
N VAL A 18 -1.56 -18.82 -26.27
CA VAL A 18 -0.76 -17.64 -25.92
C VAL A 18 -0.67 -17.64 -24.41
N VAL A 19 0.34 -18.30 -23.87
CA VAL A 19 0.80 -18.08 -22.51
C VAL A 19 1.29 -16.65 -22.51
N SER A 20 0.48 -15.76 -21.98
CA SER A 20 0.86 -14.40 -21.64
C SER A 20 2.12 -14.52 -20.77
N GLN A 21 3.28 -14.35 -21.37
CA GLN A 21 4.51 -14.11 -20.66
C GLN A 21 4.34 -12.75 -20.00
N PHE A 22 3.84 -12.76 -18.75
CA PHE A 22 4.26 -11.76 -17.82
C PHE A 22 5.77 -11.94 -17.72
N THR A 23 6.49 -11.22 -18.54
CA THR A 23 7.90 -10.95 -18.33
C THR A 23 7.97 -10.41 -16.92
N LEU A 24 8.48 -11.23 -15.98
CA LEU A 24 9.06 -10.71 -14.76
C LEU A 24 10.03 -9.64 -15.24
N ALA A 25 9.62 -8.38 -15.13
CA ALA A 25 10.53 -7.26 -15.26
C ALA A 25 11.65 -7.61 -14.29
N ALA A 26 12.87 -7.76 -14.81
CA ALA A 26 14.05 -8.04 -14.01
C ALA A 26 13.95 -7.08 -12.82
N SER A 27 13.83 -7.62 -11.59
CA SER A 27 13.63 -6.82 -10.41
C SER A 27 14.76 -5.81 -10.41
N ARG A 28 14.44 -4.54 -10.70
CA ARG A 28 15.38 -3.46 -10.49
C ARG A 28 15.68 -3.53 -9.02
N ARG A 29 16.88 -3.98 -8.65
CA ARG A 29 17.30 -4.01 -7.26
C ARG A 29 17.20 -2.58 -6.79
N ALA A 30 16.30 -2.32 -5.85
CA ALA A 30 16.16 -1.00 -5.26
C ALA A 30 17.54 -0.55 -4.75
N LYS A 31 17.95 0.66 -5.08
CA LYS A 31 19.22 1.24 -4.65
C LYS A 31 19.01 2.28 -3.56
N ARG A 32 17.79 2.74 -3.39
CA ARG A 32 17.42 3.76 -2.40
C ARG A 32 16.13 3.42 -1.71
N ILE A 33 16.00 3.98 -0.53
CA ILE A 33 14.78 3.94 0.27
C ILE A 33 14.45 5.37 0.65
N TYR A 34 13.20 5.77 0.40
CA TYR A 34 12.64 7.03 0.89
C TYR A 34 11.84 6.77 2.15
N ILE A 35 12.03 7.64 3.15
CA ILE A 35 11.32 7.58 4.42
C ILE A 35 10.50 8.85 4.59
N GLY A 36 9.19 8.68 4.72
CA GLY A 36 8.27 9.73 5.13
C GLY A 36 8.19 9.84 6.65
N THR A 37 8.02 11.05 7.16
CA THR A 37 8.07 11.34 8.59
C THR A 37 6.97 12.30 9.02
N TYR A 38 6.66 12.31 10.33
CA TYR A 38 6.05 13.50 10.94
C TYR A 38 7.15 14.48 11.33
N THR A 39 6.93 15.77 11.03
CA THR A 39 7.92 16.85 11.27
C THR A 39 7.64 17.61 12.56
N LYS A 40 7.19 16.88 13.62
CA LYS A 40 6.77 17.48 14.91
C LYS A 40 7.92 17.76 15.86
N LYS A 41 9.10 17.16 15.66
CA LYS A 41 10.28 17.33 16.52
C LYS A 41 11.50 17.75 15.67
N THR A 42 12.40 16.81 15.40
CA THR A 42 13.68 17.10 14.70
C THR A 42 13.63 16.79 13.21
N SER A 43 12.70 15.95 12.77
CA SER A 43 12.52 15.64 11.36
C SER A 43 12.07 16.87 10.56
N GLN A 44 12.56 17.00 9.31
CA GLN A 44 12.28 18.14 8.43
C GLN A 44 11.52 17.77 7.15
N GLY A 45 11.26 16.49 6.91
CA GLY A 45 10.58 16.09 5.68
C GLY A 45 10.85 14.66 5.24
N VAL A 46 11.10 14.46 3.94
CA VAL A 46 11.43 13.16 3.35
C VAL A 46 12.93 12.92 3.44
N TYR A 47 13.32 11.75 3.91
CA TYR A 47 14.71 11.31 3.96
C TYR A 47 14.96 10.21 2.93
N VAL A 48 16.21 10.13 2.45
CA VAL A 48 16.69 9.10 1.54
C VAL A 48 17.90 8.38 2.14
N TYR A 49 17.95 7.06 1.93
CA TYR A 49 19.10 6.22 2.27
C TYR A 49 19.56 5.46 1.03
N HIS A 50 20.86 5.23 0.91
CA HIS A 50 21.37 4.19 0.05
C HIS A 50 21.01 2.81 0.64
N TRP A 51 20.54 1.91 -0.22
CA TRP A 51 20.11 0.58 0.14
C TRP A 51 21.00 -0.47 -0.52
N ASN A 52 21.53 -1.39 0.28
CA ASN A 52 22.23 -2.56 -0.21
C ASN A 52 21.31 -3.79 -0.10
N PRO A 53 20.72 -4.30 -1.21
CA PRO A 53 19.79 -5.43 -1.17
C PRO A 53 20.46 -6.76 -0.78
N GLU A 54 21.78 -6.91 -0.95
CA GLU A 54 22.46 -8.16 -0.59
C GLU A 54 22.72 -8.24 0.92
N SER A 55 23.15 -7.16 1.53
CA SER A 55 23.44 -7.12 2.98
C SER A 55 22.25 -6.68 3.82
N GLY A 56 21.24 -6.00 3.24
CA GLY A 56 20.15 -5.37 3.98
C GLY A 56 20.61 -4.16 4.81
N GLU A 57 21.64 -3.44 4.36
CA GLU A 57 22.15 -2.25 5.01
C GLU A 57 21.60 -0.98 4.40
N MET A 58 21.32 0.00 5.26
CA MET A 58 21.03 1.37 4.90
C MET A 58 22.25 2.24 5.24
N ALA A 59 22.62 3.15 4.34
CA ALA A 59 23.76 4.04 4.52
C ALA A 59 23.45 5.44 4.01
N ASP A 60 24.31 6.39 4.31
CA ASP A 60 24.34 7.75 3.73
C ASP A 60 22.98 8.46 3.79
N MET A 61 22.39 8.51 5.00
CA MET A 61 21.14 9.23 5.23
C MET A 61 21.28 10.69 4.82
N ALA A 62 20.37 11.17 3.98
CA ALA A 62 20.27 12.57 3.60
C ALA A 62 18.80 13.05 3.67
N LEU A 63 18.60 14.35 3.91
CA LEU A 63 17.33 15.00 3.71
C LEU A 63 17.09 15.12 2.19
N ALA A 64 16.10 14.37 1.67
CA ALA A 64 15.77 14.38 0.26
C ALA A 64 14.93 15.62 -0.12
N ALA A 65 13.95 15.98 0.71
CA ALA A 65 13.18 17.21 0.58
C ALA A 65 12.70 17.71 1.93
N LYS A 66 12.73 19.02 2.12
CA LYS A 66 12.08 19.68 3.24
C LYS A 66 10.61 19.92 2.90
N THR A 67 9.71 19.27 3.65
CA THR A 67 8.26 19.39 3.45
C THR A 67 7.53 19.00 4.75
N PRO A 68 6.40 19.64 5.09
CA PRO A 68 5.74 19.37 6.37
C PRO A 68 4.99 18.03 6.34
N ASN A 69 5.19 17.23 7.38
CA ASN A 69 4.49 15.97 7.66
C ASN A 69 4.24 15.11 6.40
N PRO A 70 5.28 14.68 5.65
CA PRO A 70 5.12 13.75 4.53
C PRO A 70 4.85 12.34 5.08
N SER A 71 3.67 12.15 5.69
CA SER A 71 3.35 10.93 6.44
C SER A 71 3.10 9.71 5.56
N PHE A 72 2.82 9.90 4.27
CA PHE A 72 2.76 8.83 3.30
C PHE A 72 3.36 9.25 1.95
N LEU A 73 4.04 8.31 1.30
CA LEU A 73 4.76 8.50 0.04
C LEU A 73 4.32 7.45 -0.98
N THR A 74 4.31 7.83 -2.26
CA THR A 74 4.25 6.87 -3.38
C THR A 74 5.17 7.31 -4.52
N LEU A 75 5.71 6.35 -5.26
CA LEU A 75 6.45 6.60 -6.49
C LEU A 75 5.52 6.56 -7.71
N SER A 76 5.87 7.32 -8.74
CA SER A 76 5.32 7.06 -10.07
C SER A 76 5.81 5.68 -10.58
N PRO A 77 5.03 4.96 -11.42
CA PRO A 77 5.44 3.63 -11.92
C PRO A 77 6.77 3.61 -12.69
N ASN A 78 7.19 4.74 -13.24
CA ASN A 78 8.48 4.89 -13.93
C ASN A 78 9.62 5.32 -13.00
N HIS A 79 9.34 5.49 -11.70
CA HIS A 79 10.28 5.92 -10.65
C HIS A 79 10.94 7.29 -10.89
N ASN A 80 10.40 8.15 -11.77
CA ASN A 80 10.94 9.48 -12.00
C ASN A 80 10.38 10.54 -11.04
N ASN A 81 9.26 10.23 -10.38
CA ASN A 81 8.59 11.17 -9.47
C ASN A 81 8.19 10.47 -8.17
N LEU A 82 8.19 11.26 -7.11
CA LEU A 82 7.67 10.89 -5.80
C LEU A 82 6.57 11.87 -5.41
N TYR A 83 5.48 11.34 -4.85
CA TYR A 83 4.36 12.11 -4.33
C TYR A 83 4.26 11.89 -2.83
N ALA A 84 3.96 12.95 -2.09
CA ALA A 84 3.81 12.91 -0.64
C ALA A 84 2.53 13.63 -0.22
N VAL A 85 1.78 13.05 0.73
CA VAL A 85 0.78 13.83 1.47
C VAL A 85 1.51 14.79 2.42
N ASN A 86 0.89 15.94 2.70
CA ASN A 86 1.29 16.84 3.77
C ASN A 86 0.16 16.86 4.80
N GLU A 87 0.23 15.89 5.70
CA GLU A 87 -0.80 15.66 6.71
C GLU A 87 -0.87 16.81 7.71
N LYS A 88 -2.05 17.41 7.83
CA LYS A 88 -2.34 18.44 8.83
C LYS A 88 -3.58 18.02 9.62
N ASP A 89 -3.44 17.96 10.92
CA ASP A 89 -4.54 17.65 11.81
C ASP A 89 -5.62 18.75 11.73
N HIS A 90 -6.88 18.38 11.59
CA HIS A 90 -8.06 19.25 11.65
C HIS A 90 -8.13 20.42 10.64
N THR A 91 -7.23 20.49 9.67
CA THR A 91 -7.21 21.49 8.61
C THR A 91 -6.93 20.85 7.27
N ASP A 92 -7.26 21.55 6.19
CA ASP A 92 -6.96 21.09 4.84
C ASP A 92 -5.45 20.86 4.67
N GLY A 93 -5.11 19.66 4.22
CA GLY A 93 -3.76 19.26 3.89
C GLY A 93 -3.40 19.56 2.44
N ASN A 94 -2.21 19.14 2.08
CA ASN A 94 -1.71 19.28 0.70
C ASN A 94 -1.17 17.96 0.17
N VAL A 95 -0.87 17.96 -1.12
CA VAL A 95 -0.09 16.91 -1.80
C VAL A 95 1.07 17.57 -2.52
N SER A 96 2.28 17.14 -2.22
CA SER A 96 3.50 17.59 -2.88
C SER A 96 3.94 16.61 -3.96
N ALA A 97 4.29 17.12 -5.12
CA ALA A 97 4.90 16.37 -6.22
C ALA A 97 6.37 16.74 -6.38
N PHE A 98 7.22 15.73 -6.51
CA PHE A 98 8.66 15.89 -6.66
C PHE A 98 9.17 15.10 -7.86
N ALA A 99 10.20 15.65 -8.56
CA ALA A 99 11.05 14.87 -9.43
C ALA A 99 12.19 14.27 -8.61
N ILE A 100 12.60 13.06 -8.94
CA ILE A 100 13.75 12.39 -8.33
C ILE A 100 15.00 12.72 -9.13
N ASP A 101 16.02 13.28 -8.45
CA ASP A 101 17.36 13.33 -9.01
C ASP A 101 18.04 11.98 -8.80
N HIS A 102 18.16 11.22 -9.88
CA HIS A 102 18.74 9.87 -9.81
C HIS A 102 20.25 9.86 -9.53
N SER A 103 20.93 11.01 -9.52
CA SER A 103 22.36 11.08 -9.17
C SER A 103 22.59 10.94 -7.67
N ASP A 104 21.77 11.60 -6.84
CA ASP A 104 21.93 11.64 -5.38
C ASP A 104 20.67 11.28 -4.58
N GLY A 105 19.51 11.08 -5.25
CA GLY A 105 18.23 10.75 -4.62
C GLY A 105 17.49 11.96 -4.04
N LYS A 106 17.99 13.17 -4.25
CA LYS A 106 17.24 14.36 -3.83
C LYS A 106 15.96 14.54 -4.61
N LEU A 107 15.02 15.22 -3.97
CA LEU A 107 13.69 15.49 -4.50
C LEU A 107 13.59 16.98 -4.86
N VAL A 108 13.29 17.25 -6.13
CA VAL A 108 13.06 18.61 -6.65
C VAL A 108 11.55 18.83 -6.73
N GLU A 109 11.03 19.78 -5.94
CA GLU A 109 9.60 20.09 -5.93
C GLU A 109 9.11 20.54 -7.31
N LYS A 110 8.01 19.95 -7.78
CA LYS A 110 7.32 20.32 -9.00
C LYS A 110 6.17 21.27 -8.71
N ASN A 111 5.30 20.87 -7.80
CA ASN A 111 4.23 21.70 -7.28
C ASN A 111 3.62 21.09 -6.01
N VAL A 112 2.87 21.92 -5.31
CA VAL A 112 2.04 21.54 -4.17
C VAL A 112 0.60 21.93 -4.50
N VAL A 113 -0.35 21.00 -4.26
CA VAL A 113 -1.78 21.21 -4.51
C VAL A 113 -2.59 20.88 -3.25
N PRO A 114 -3.78 21.47 -3.05
CA PRO A 114 -4.68 21.07 -1.95
C PRO A 114 -5.02 19.58 -2.02
N SER A 115 -5.07 18.90 -0.87
CA SER A 115 -5.49 17.48 -0.80
C SER A 115 -7.00 17.29 -1.02
N GLY A 116 -7.78 18.37 -0.99
CA GLY A 116 -9.24 18.35 -1.08
C GLY A 116 -9.93 17.89 0.20
N GLY A 117 -9.21 17.86 1.33
CA GLY A 117 -9.74 17.52 2.64
C GLY A 117 -8.71 17.64 3.75
N SER A 118 -9.09 17.32 4.98
CA SER A 118 -8.23 17.40 6.15
C SER A 118 -7.57 16.08 6.46
N ALA A 119 -6.37 16.13 7.06
CA ALA A 119 -5.54 15.01 7.45
C ALA A 119 -5.36 13.97 6.31
N PRO A 120 -4.82 14.36 5.13
CA PRO A 120 -4.48 13.38 4.09
C PRO A 120 -3.40 12.42 4.63
N CYS A 121 -3.70 11.12 4.67
CA CYS A 121 -2.84 10.12 5.33
C CYS A 121 -2.36 8.99 4.42
N ASN A 122 -2.85 8.94 3.19
CA ASN A 122 -2.44 7.93 2.21
C ASN A 122 -2.66 8.42 0.78
N LEU A 123 -1.82 7.93 -0.14
CA LEU A 123 -1.95 8.22 -1.56
C LEU A 123 -1.42 7.08 -2.43
N THR A 124 -1.98 6.93 -3.63
CA THR A 124 -1.60 5.89 -4.59
C THR A 124 -1.66 6.43 -6.01
N ALA A 125 -0.62 6.18 -6.81
CA ALA A 125 -0.65 6.41 -8.25
C ALA A 125 -1.28 5.21 -8.97
N ASP A 126 -1.97 5.45 -10.08
CA ASP A 126 -2.44 4.39 -10.96
C ASP A 126 -1.26 3.71 -11.69
N HIS A 127 -1.45 2.51 -12.21
CA HIS A 127 -0.38 1.72 -12.82
C HIS A 127 0.19 2.32 -14.11
N THR A 128 -0.53 3.27 -14.73
CA THR A 128 -0.04 4.00 -15.92
C THR A 128 0.69 5.30 -15.56
N GLY A 129 0.61 5.74 -14.30
CA GLY A 129 1.19 7.00 -13.82
C GLY A 129 0.48 8.24 -14.37
N GLN A 130 -0.81 8.14 -14.69
CA GLN A 130 -1.62 9.26 -15.19
C GLN A 130 -2.57 9.86 -14.15
N ALA A 131 -2.90 9.09 -13.10
CA ALA A 131 -3.78 9.51 -12.02
C ALA A 131 -3.16 9.25 -10.64
N LEU A 132 -3.50 10.12 -9.69
CA LEU A 132 -3.15 9.99 -8.28
C LEU A 132 -4.42 10.09 -7.43
N PHE A 133 -4.51 9.28 -6.38
CA PHE A 133 -5.64 9.23 -5.46
C PHE A 133 -5.17 9.47 -4.03
N VAL A 134 -5.95 10.20 -3.24
CA VAL A 134 -5.61 10.61 -1.87
C VAL A 134 -6.76 10.32 -0.93
N ALA A 135 -6.47 9.64 0.18
CA ALA A 135 -7.40 9.46 1.30
C ALA A 135 -7.19 10.57 2.32
N ASN A 136 -8.24 11.31 2.65
CA ASN A 136 -8.24 12.39 3.63
C ASN A 136 -8.98 11.90 4.90
N TYR A 137 -8.23 11.46 5.90
CA TYR A 137 -8.76 10.83 7.10
C TYR A 137 -9.69 11.75 7.90
N GLY A 138 -9.25 12.99 8.12
CA GLY A 138 -9.99 13.92 8.98
C GLY A 138 -11.30 14.40 8.39
N SER A 139 -11.43 14.48 7.07
CA SER A 139 -12.67 14.83 6.39
C SER A 139 -13.50 13.63 5.93
N GLY A 140 -12.97 12.40 6.01
CA GLY A 140 -13.65 11.22 5.46
C GLY A 140 -13.91 11.35 3.96
N SER A 141 -12.92 11.76 3.19
CA SER A 141 -13.06 12.00 1.75
C SER A 141 -11.95 11.36 0.93
N VAL A 142 -12.21 11.19 -0.37
CA VAL A 142 -11.23 10.76 -1.36
C VAL A 142 -11.12 11.79 -2.46
N SER A 143 -9.89 12.13 -2.86
CA SER A 143 -9.60 13.04 -3.96
C SER A 143 -8.80 12.36 -5.05
N SER A 144 -8.96 12.82 -6.29
CA SER A 144 -8.20 12.36 -7.45
C SER A 144 -7.58 13.51 -8.23
N TYR A 145 -6.43 13.23 -8.85
CA TYR A 145 -5.63 14.22 -9.59
C TYR A 145 -5.12 13.61 -10.89
N LYS A 146 -4.98 14.43 -11.93
CA LYS A 146 -4.16 14.05 -13.07
C LYS A 146 -2.69 14.23 -12.71
N ILE A 147 -1.88 13.26 -13.08
CA ILE A 147 -0.43 13.41 -13.16
C ILE A 147 -0.13 14.00 -14.55
N LEU A 148 0.34 15.23 -14.57
CA LEU A 148 0.64 15.95 -15.80
C LEU A 148 2.00 15.54 -16.39
N PRO A 149 2.28 15.82 -17.66
CA PRO A 149 3.60 15.60 -18.23
C PRO A 149 4.69 16.24 -17.37
N GLY A 150 5.74 15.47 -17.05
CA GLY A 150 6.81 15.90 -16.14
C GLY A 150 6.53 15.66 -14.67
N GLY A 151 5.36 15.10 -14.30
CA GLY A 151 5.08 14.59 -12.94
C GLY A 151 4.45 15.58 -11.98
N SER A 152 4.11 16.81 -12.39
CA SER A 152 3.31 17.73 -11.57
C SER A 152 1.85 17.27 -11.48
N LEU A 153 1.11 17.73 -10.46
CA LEU A 153 -0.28 17.40 -10.24
C LEU A 153 -1.21 18.51 -10.73
N SER A 154 -2.37 18.13 -11.26
CA SER A 154 -3.49 19.08 -11.50
C SER A 154 -4.12 19.49 -10.16
N GLN A 155 -5.05 20.46 -10.22
CA GLN A 155 -6.03 20.63 -9.14
C GLN A 155 -6.87 19.34 -9.00
N PRO A 156 -7.55 19.09 -7.86
CA PRO A 156 -8.42 17.95 -7.68
C PRO A 156 -9.46 17.85 -8.80
N VAL A 157 -9.59 16.67 -9.41
CA VAL A 157 -10.58 16.37 -10.45
C VAL A 157 -11.88 15.87 -9.82
N SER A 158 -11.75 14.93 -8.89
CA SER A 158 -12.85 14.47 -8.05
C SER A 158 -12.50 14.74 -6.60
N ASN A 159 -13.50 15.14 -5.81
CA ASN A 159 -13.42 15.22 -4.36
C ASN A 159 -14.75 14.72 -3.81
N ILE A 160 -14.73 13.50 -3.23
CA ILE A 160 -15.94 12.80 -2.78
C ILE A 160 -15.91 12.68 -1.26
N LEU A 161 -16.82 13.40 -0.61
CA LEU A 161 -17.04 13.36 0.82
C LEU A 161 -18.01 12.23 1.15
N PHE A 162 -17.63 11.34 2.05
CA PHE A 162 -18.49 10.27 2.54
C PHE A 162 -19.39 10.78 3.67
N LYS A 163 -20.43 10.01 3.97
CA LYS A 163 -21.39 10.31 5.05
C LYS A 163 -21.83 9.05 5.74
N GLY A 164 -22.10 9.15 7.03
CA GLY A 164 -22.57 8.05 7.84
C GLY A 164 -21.70 7.85 9.08
N HIS A 165 -21.89 6.73 9.74
CA HIS A 165 -21.18 6.31 10.95
C HIS A 165 -21.19 4.78 11.02
N SER A 166 -20.48 4.22 11.99
CA SER A 166 -20.59 2.80 12.34
C SER A 166 -20.83 2.63 13.84
N VAL A 167 -20.45 1.49 14.40
CA VAL A 167 -20.94 1.05 15.73
C VAL A 167 -20.14 1.64 16.91
N ASP A 168 -18.87 2.04 16.68
CA ASP A 168 -18.05 2.61 17.76
C ASP A 168 -18.40 4.09 18.00
N PRO A 169 -18.86 4.46 19.21
CA PRO A 169 -19.34 5.82 19.49
C PRO A 169 -18.22 6.85 19.59
N GLU A 170 -16.93 6.44 19.67
CA GLU A 170 -15.80 7.34 19.79
C GLU A 170 -15.04 7.48 18.45
N ARG A 171 -14.73 6.35 17.80
CA ARG A 171 -13.86 6.30 16.63
C ARG A 171 -14.64 6.28 15.30
N GLN A 172 -15.96 6.05 15.32
CA GLN A 172 -16.78 5.85 14.12
C GLN A 172 -18.02 6.75 14.08
N LYS A 173 -17.95 7.95 14.68
CA LYS A 173 -19.01 8.98 14.60
C LYS A 173 -19.20 9.53 13.18
N GLU A 174 -18.16 9.46 12.38
CA GLU A 174 -18.07 10.02 11.02
C GLU A 174 -17.12 9.20 10.16
N PRO A 175 -17.10 9.41 8.83
CA PRO A 175 -16.17 8.72 7.94
C PRO A 175 -14.71 9.09 8.22
N HIS A 176 -13.81 8.11 8.07
CA HIS A 176 -12.36 8.27 8.21
C HIS A 176 -11.64 7.45 7.14
N THR A 177 -11.48 8.03 5.95
CA THR A 177 -10.78 7.33 4.85
C THR A 177 -9.29 7.19 5.16
N HIS A 178 -8.75 5.97 5.08
CA HIS A 178 -7.38 5.72 5.52
C HIS A 178 -6.45 5.19 4.42
N CYS A 179 -6.95 4.51 3.42
CA CYS A 179 -6.11 3.92 2.37
C CYS A 179 -6.81 3.99 1.01
N THR A 180 -6.04 4.29 -0.01
CA THR A 180 -6.42 4.14 -1.42
C THR A 180 -5.60 3.01 -2.03
N THR A 181 -6.25 2.11 -2.79
CA THR A 181 -5.59 0.98 -3.46
C THR A 181 -6.15 0.82 -4.86
N VAL A 182 -5.28 0.81 -5.86
CA VAL A 182 -5.68 0.55 -7.26
C VAL A 182 -5.75 -0.95 -7.49
N SER A 183 -6.82 -1.39 -8.16
CA SER A 183 -7.00 -2.82 -8.48
C SER A 183 -5.96 -3.32 -9.49
N PRO A 184 -5.65 -4.64 -9.49
CA PRO A 184 -4.65 -5.22 -10.40
C PRO A 184 -4.89 -4.90 -11.88
N GLU A 185 -6.15 -4.76 -12.30
CA GLU A 185 -6.56 -4.46 -13.66
C GLU A 185 -6.46 -2.96 -14.03
N ASN A 186 -6.08 -2.11 -13.08
CA ASN A 186 -6.05 -0.65 -13.22
C ASN A 186 -7.42 -0.04 -13.63
N LYS A 187 -8.51 -0.60 -13.10
CA LYS A 187 -9.88 -0.18 -13.41
C LYS A 187 -10.65 0.38 -12.23
N PHE A 188 -10.30 -0.09 -11.04
CA PHE A 188 -11.01 0.25 -9.81
C PHE A 188 -10.08 0.86 -8.78
N LEU A 189 -10.62 1.84 -8.05
CA LEU A 189 -10.02 2.38 -6.84
C LEU A 189 -10.81 1.86 -5.65
N LEU A 190 -10.13 1.23 -4.71
CA LEU A 190 -10.66 0.82 -3.43
C LEU A 190 -10.22 1.83 -2.37
N VAL A 191 -11.16 2.26 -1.52
CA VAL A 191 -10.90 3.23 -0.45
C VAL A 191 -11.38 2.66 0.87
N ASN A 192 -10.44 2.34 1.76
CA ASN A 192 -10.75 1.88 3.11
C ASN A 192 -11.25 3.05 3.94
N ASP A 193 -12.43 2.92 4.52
CA ASP A 193 -13.01 3.89 5.44
C ASP A 193 -13.21 3.25 6.83
N LEU A 194 -12.38 3.66 7.77
CA LEU A 194 -12.37 3.16 9.15
C LEU A 194 -13.67 3.53 9.88
N GLY A 195 -14.15 4.77 9.67
CA GLY A 195 -15.31 5.28 10.37
C GLY A 195 -16.63 4.67 9.91
N LEU A 196 -16.67 4.14 8.68
CA LEU A 196 -17.89 3.52 8.12
C LEU A 196 -17.88 1.99 8.18
N ASP A 197 -16.78 1.35 8.56
CA ASP A 197 -16.56 -0.10 8.36
C ASP A 197 -16.82 -0.53 6.92
N ARG A 198 -16.27 0.24 5.96
CA ARG A 198 -16.48 -0.01 4.52
C ARG A 198 -15.18 0.07 3.74
N ILE A 199 -15.14 -0.68 2.65
CA ILE A 199 -14.18 -0.46 1.57
C ILE A 199 -14.99 0.03 0.37
N MET A 200 -14.92 1.32 0.10
CA MET A 200 -15.62 1.95 -1.02
C MET A 200 -14.96 1.54 -2.33
N VAL A 201 -15.74 1.36 -3.40
CA VAL A 201 -15.23 0.96 -4.71
C VAL A 201 -15.69 1.97 -5.78
N PHE A 202 -14.73 2.43 -6.56
CA PHE A 202 -14.95 3.38 -7.65
C PHE A 202 -14.35 2.83 -8.94
N HIS A 203 -15.03 3.05 -10.05
CA HIS A 203 -14.38 3.09 -11.35
C HIS A 203 -13.56 4.38 -11.45
N PHE A 204 -12.41 4.32 -12.12
CA PHE A 204 -11.68 5.52 -12.50
C PHE A 204 -11.22 5.45 -13.96
N ASP A 205 -11.09 6.60 -14.58
CA ASP A 205 -10.46 6.76 -15.88
C ASP A 205 -9.07 7.38 -15.69
N PRO A 206 -7.98 6.65 -16.01
CA PRO A 206 -6.62 7.15 -15.82
C PRO A 206 -6.35 8.49 -16.52
N LYS A 207 -6.94 8.72 -17.72
CA LYS A 207 -6.70 9.92 -18.51
C LYS A 207 -7.36 11.17 -17.92
N THR A 208 -8.52 11.01 -17.32
CA THR A 208 -9.26 12.11 -16.73
C THR A 208 -9.12 12.19 -15.23
N ALA A 209 -8.69 11.12 -14.57
CA ALA A 209 -8.67 10.91 -13.12
C ALA A 209 -10.07 11.00 -12.47
N LYS A 210 -11.16 10.94 -13.24
CA LYS A 210 -12.53 11.00 -12.72
C LYS A 210 -12.88 9.73 -11.99
N LEU A 211 -13.48 9.88 -10.80
CA LEU A 211 -14.04 8.79 -10.00
C LEU A 211 -15.55 8.67 -10.25
N THR A 212 -16.04 7.43 -10.38
CA THR A 212 -17.47 7.11 -10.47
C THR A 212 -17.75 5.92 -9.56
N PRO A 213 -18.72 6.00 -8.64
CA PRO A 213 -19.07 4.88 -7.76
C PRO A 213 -19.33 3.60 -8.56
N ASN A 214 -18.88 2.47 -8.06
CA ASN A 214 -19.20 1.14 -8.60
C ASN A 214 -20.61 0.72 -8.18
N ASP A 215 -21.10 -0.38 -8.72
CA ASP A 215 -22.31 -1.07 -8.28
C ASP A 215 -21.98 -2.57 -8.05
N PRO A 216 -21.97 -3.04 -6.79
CA PRO A 216 -22.21 -2.32 -5.53
C PRO A 216 -21.12 -1.28 -5.20
N PRO A 217 -21.45 -0.15 -4.51
CA PRO A 217 -20.52 0.94 -4.29
C PRO A 217 -19.51 0.70 -3.16
N TYR A 218 -19.67 -0.35 -2.37
CA TYR A 218 -18.77 -0.71 -1.28
C TYR A 218 -18.90 -2.18 -0.86
N TYR A 219 -17.87 -2.64 -0.18
CA TYR A 219 -17.87 -3.85 0.65
C TYR A 219 -18.06 -3.45 2.12
N SER A 220 -18.90 -4.18 2.87
CA SER A 220 -19.09 -3.98 4.32
C SER A 220 -18.13 -4.88 5.09
N ALA A 221 -17.23 -4.27 5.85
CA ALA A 221 -16.32 -4.96 6.75
C ALA A 221 -17.03 -5.38 8.06
N THR A 222 -16.35 -6.11 8.92
CA THR A 222 -16.85 -6.46 10.25
C THR A 222 -17.16 -5.20 11.06
N PRO A 223 -18.39 -5.03 11.59
CA PRO A 223 -18.73 -3.85 12.38
C PRO A 223 -17.78 -3.62 13.55
N GLY A 224 -17.32 -2.39 13.74
CA GLY A 224 -16.36 -2.00 14.77
C GLY A 224 -14.91 -2.35 14.47
N SER A 225 -14.61 -2.96 13.31
CA SER A 225 -13.25 -3.37 12.99
C SER A 225 -12.36 -2.23 12.48
N GLY A 226 -12.91 -1.28 11.75
CA GLY A 226 -12.19 -0.14 11.19
C GLY A 226 -11.18 -0.54 10.11
N PRO A 227 -11.59 -0.86 8.86
CA PRO A 227 -10.67 -1.23 7.79
C PRO A 227 -9.70 -0.08 7.48
N ARG A 228 -8.40 -0.36 7.55
CA ARG A 228 -7.36 0.66 7.50
C ARG A 228 -6.50 0.61 6.25
N ASN A 229 -5.94 -0.55 5.94
CA ASN A 229 -5.00 -0.73 4.83
C ASN A 229 -5.34 -2.00 4.06
N LEU A 230 -5.14 -2.00 2.75
CA LEU A 230 -5.46 -3.11 1.85
C LEU A 230 -4.30 -3.41 0.91
N THR A 231 -4.08 -4.68 0.66
CA THR A 231 -3.13 -5.17 -0.34
C THR A 231 -3.76 -6.26 -1.20
N PHE A 232 -3.43 -6.27 -2.50
CA PHE A 232 -3.78 -7.37 -3.39
C PHE A 232 -2.69 -8.44 -3.38
N HIS A 233 -3.11 -9.68 -3.52
CA HIS A 233 -2.20 -10.77 -3.83
C HIS A 233 -1.69 -10.65 -5.28
N PRO A 234 -0.42 -11.02 -5.58
CA PRO A 234 0.14 -10.92 -6.94
C PRO A 234 -0.63 -11.70 -8.02
N ASN A 235 -1.44 -12.70 -7.63
CA ASN A 235 -2.29 -13.43 -8.59
C ASN A 235 -3.53 -12.64 -9.07
N GLY A 236 -3.80 -11.47 -8.47
CA GLY A 236 -4.94 -10.63 -8.80
C GLY A 236 -6.31 -11.16 -8.38
N LYS A 237 -6.38 -12.28 -7.63
CA LYS A 237 -7.65 -12.93 -7.25
C LYS A 237 -8.06 -12.67 -5.80
N TRP A 238 -7.11 -12.34 -4.93
CA TRP A 238 -7.34 -12.14 -3.51
C TRP A 238 -6.92 -10.76 -3.05
N ALA A 239 -7.65 -10.23 -2.10
CA ALA A 239 -7.34 -9.00 -1.38
C ALA A 239 -7.33 -9.26 0.12
N TYR A 240 -6.46 -8.59 0.85
CA TYR A 240 -6.33 -8.67 2.30
C TYR A 240 -6.41 -7.26 2.88
N SER A 241 -7.36 -7.06 3.79
CA SER A 241 -7.50 -5.77 4.48
C SER A 241 -7.24 -5.94 5.96
N ILE A 242 -6.31 -5.17 6.51
CA ILE A 242 -6.10 -5.11 7.95
C ILE A 242 -6.98 -4.03 8.55
N ALA A 243 -7.65 -4.37 9.64
CA ALA A 243 -8.54 -3.49 10.36
C ALA A 243 -7.84 -2.93 11.61
N GLU A 244 -7.83 -1.60 11.76
CA GLU A 244 -7.11 -0.91 12.84
C GLU A 244 -7.65 -1.29 14.20
N MET A 245 -8.94 -1.04 14.42
CA MET A 245 -9.60 -1.17 15.71
C MET A 245 -9.79 -2.63 16.12
N GLY A 246 -10.11 -3.49 15.15
CA GLY A 246 -10.33 -4.93 15.38
C GLY A 246 -9.05 -5.76 15.46
N SER A 247 -7.91 -5.22 15.01
CA SER A 247 -6.65 -5.97 14.87
C SER A 247 -6.84 -7.33 14.17
N VAL A 248 -7.60 -7.33 13.09
CA VAL A 248 -7.90 -8.51 12.26
C VAL A 248 -7.52 -8.26 10.81
N VAL A 249 -7.25 -9.35 10.08
CA VAL A 249 -7.14 -9.34 8.63
C VAL A 249 -8.39 -9.99 8.05
N GLU A 250 -9.11 -9.25 7.20
CA GLU A 250 -10.19 -9.78 6.37
C GLU A 250 -9.62 -10.24 5.03
N CYS A 251 -9.85 -11.51 4.70
CA CYS A 251 -9.39 -12.14 3.48
C CYS A 251 -10.57 -12.24 2.50
N MET A 252 -10.38 -11.75 1.29
CA MET A 252 -11.47 -11.57 0.33
C MET A 252 -11.08 -12.05 -1.07
N ASN A 253 -12.02 -12.70 -1.76
CA ASN A 253 -11.96 -12.86 -3.20
C ASN A 253 -12.23 -11.53 -3.89
N TRP A 254 -11.51 -11.28 -4.97
CA TRP A 254 -11.67 -10.13 -5.83
C TRP A 254 -12.25 -10.54 -7.19
N ASP A 255 -13.40 -9.97 -7.56
CA ASP A 255 -13.95 -10.06 -8.92
C ASP A 255 -13.58 -8.79 -9.69
N GLY A 256 -12.46 -8.82 -10.43
CA GLY A 256 -11.96 -7.69 -11.19
C GLY A 256 -12.81 -7.32 -12.41
N ALA A 257 -13.80 -8.13 -12.79
CA ALA A 257 -14.78 -7.77 -13.81
C ALA A 257 -15.88 -6.88 -13.26
N LYS A 258 -16.26 -7.09 -11.99
CA LYS A 258 -17.38 -6.40 -11.32
C LYS A 258 -16.93 -5.37 -10.28
N GLY A 259 -15.65 -5.36 -9.91
CA GLY A 259 -15.17 -4.53 -8.81
C GLY A 259 -15.76 -4.95 -7.46
N MET A 260 -15.80 -6.25 -7.17
CA MET A 260 -16.50 -6.77 -6.01
C MET A 260 -15.60 -7.60 -5.11
N LEU A 261 -15.69 -7.34 -3.80
CA LEU A 261 -15.02 -8.11 -2.75
C LEU A 261 -16.01 -9.08 -2.10
N THR A 262 -15.58 -10.33 -1.85
CA THR A 262 -16.36 -11.34 -1.14
C THR A 262 -15.49 -12.01 -0.10
N ARG A 263 -15.81 -11.80 1.18
CA ARG A 263 -15.03 -12.33 2.30
C ARG A 263 -15.13 -13.85 2.40
N PHE A 264 -13.98 -14.50 2.65
CA PHE A 264 -13.92 -15.94 2.92
C PHE A 264 -13.27 -16.27 4.27
N GLN A 265 -12.51 -15.31 4.88
CA GLN A 265 -11.89 -15.54 6.20
C GLN A 265 -11.74 -14.20 6.95
N VAL A 266 -11.80 -14.28 8.29
CA VAL A 266 -11.29 -13.24 9.20
C VAL A 266 -10.32 -13.93 10.16
N ILE A 267 -9.13 -13.35 10.33
CA ILE A 267 -8.10 -13.88 11.22
C ILE A 267 -7.48 -12.76 12.06
N SER A 268 -7.28 -13.01 13.35
CA SER A 268 -6.65 -12.03 14.23
C SER A 268 -5.15 -11.89 13.95
N SER A 269 -4.66 -10.66 13.96
CA SER A 269 -3.22 -10.36 13.98
C SER A 269 -2.64 -10.41 15.40
N MET A 270 -3.51 -10.52 16.42
CA MET A 270 -3.17 -10.47 17.84
C MET A 270 -3.41 -11.81 18.56
N PRO A 271 -2.73 -12.10 19.69
CA PRO A 271 -3.08 -13.23 20.54
C PRO A 271 -4.48 -13.06 21.12
N LYS A 272 -5.17 -14.18 21.37
CA LYS A 272 -6.48 -14.15 22.05
C LYS A 272 -6.41 -13.56 23.45
N GLU A 273 -5.26 -13.72 24.09
CA GLU A 273 -5.02 -13.27 25.48
C GLU A 273 -4.62 -11.78 25.56
N HIS A 274 -4.40 -11.13 24.42
CA HIS A 274 -4.02 -9.72 24.41
C HIS A 274 -5.19 -8.85 24.87
N LYS A 275 -4.97 -8.06 25.93
CA LYS A 275 -6.00 -7.23 26.57
C LYS A 275 -5.77 -5.72 26.44
N SER A 276 -4.56 -5.34 26.00
CA SER A 276 -4.24 -3.91 25.84
C SER A 276 -4.81 -3.38 24.52
N PRO A 277 -5.17 -2.10 24.45
CA PRO A 277 -5.54 -1.48 23.18
C PRO A 277 -4.41 -1.66 22.15
N THR A 278 -4.77 -2.10 20.95
CA THR A 278 -3.86 -2.18 19.81
C THR A 278 -4.53 -1.58 18.60
N ASP A 279 -3.72 -0.98 17.76
CA ASP A 279 -4.14 -0.43 16.48
C ASP A 279 -3.29 -1.06 15.38
N ALA A 280 -3.82 -2.06 14.67
CA ALA A 280 -3.12 -2.61 13.53
C ALA A 280 -2.92 -1.52 12.45
N ALA A 281 -1.85 -1.59 11.67
CA ALA A 281 -1.49 -0.48 10.81
C ALA A 281 -1.33 -0.86 9.34
N THR A 282 -0.33 -1.60 8.96
CA THR A 282 0.01 -1.91 7.57
C THR A 282 -0.13 -3.41 7.31
N VAL A 283 -0.56 -3.76 6.11
CA VAL A 283 -0.58 -5.14 5.60
C VAL A 283 0.09 -5.19 4.23
N GLN A 284 0.98 -6.17 4.03
CA GLN A 284 1.61 -6.41 2.72
C GLN A 284 1.76 -7.90 2.44
N VAL A 285 1.49 -8.29 1.19
CA VAL A 285 1.84 -9.61 0.67
C VAL A 285 3.32 -9.62 0.28
N HIS A 286 4.04 -10.66 0.69
CA HIS A 286 5.41 -10.88 0.26
C HIS A 286 5.47 -11.02 -1.28
N PRO A 287 6.50 -10.53 -1.99
CA PRO A 287 6.58 -10.56 -3.45
C PRO A 287 6.40 -11.96 -4.08
N ASN A 288 6.76 -13.04 -3.37
CA ASN A 288 6.56 -14.41 -3.85
C ASN A 288 5.10 -14.93 -3.74
N GLY A 289 4.18 -14.14 -3.18
CA GLY A 289 2.78 -14.51 -2.99
C GLY A 289 2.50 -15.55 -1.92
N ARG A 290 3.50 -16.04 -1.17
CA ARG A 290 3.33 -17.15 -0.20
C ARG A 290 3.05 -16.70 1.22
N PHE A 291 3.31 -15.43 1.54
CA PHE A 291 3.23 -14.90 2.90
C PHE A 291 2.58 -13.52 2.92
N LEU A 292 1.97 -13.21 4.05
CA LEU A 292 1.42 -11.90 4.36
C LEU A 292 1.96 -11.43 5.70
N TYR A 293 2.29 -10.15 5.78
CA TYR A 293 2.72 -9.51 7.02
C TYR A 293 1.76 -8.42 7.42
N GLY A 294 1.57 -8.26 8.74
CA GLY A 294 0.74 -7.19 9.33
C GLY A 294 1.45 -6.57 10.52
N SER A 295 1.41 -5.23 10.67
CA SER A 295 1.98 -4.54 11.82
C SER A 295 0.90 -4.15 12.84
N ASN A 296 1.26 -4.20 14.14
CA ASN A 296 0.38 -3.89 15.27
C ASN A 296 1.06 -2.85 16.16
N ARG A 297 0.46 -1.66 16.27
CA ARG A 297 0.86 -0.62 17.21
C ARG A 297 0.30 -0.94 18.59
N GLY A 298 1.01 -0.63 19.65
CA GLY A 298 0.63 -0.96 21.02
C GLY A 298 1.07 -2.35 21.49
N ASP A 299 1.05 -3.38 20.62
CA ASP A 299 1.75 -4.65 20.80
C ASP A 299 3.18 -4.59 20.23
N ASP A 300 3.42 -3.61 19.38
CA ASP A 300 4.72 -3.30 18.76
C ASP A 300 5.35 -4.52 18.07
N SER A 301 4.52 -5.17 17.27
CA SER A 301 4.88 -6.42 16.59
C SER A 301 4.58 -6.41 15.08
N ILE A 302 5.26 -7.35 14.40
CA ILE A 302 4.93 -7.77 13.04
C ILE A 302 4.41 -9.21 13.10
N THR A 303 3.20 -9.44 12.58
CA THR A 303 2.59 -10.77 12.47
C THR A 303 2.82 -11.30 11.06
N ALA A 304 3.29 -12.53 10.94
CA ALA A 304 3.50 -13.25 9.68
C ALA A 304 2.48 -14.37 9.53
N PHE A 305 1.89 -14.47 8.33
CA PHE A 305 0.95 -15.51 7.94
C PHE A 305 1.44 -16.24 6.69
N ALA A 306 1.18 -17.55 6.61
CA ALA A 306 1.24 -18.31 5.36
C ALA A 306 -0.06 -18.09 4.57
N ILE A 307 0.05 -17.97 3.27
CA ILE A 307 -1.08 -17.92 2.34
C ILE A 307 -1.20 -19.29 1.67
N ASP A 308 -2.35 -19.95 1.82
CA ASP A 308 -2.65 -21.18 1.10
C ASP A 308 -2.76 -20.87 -0.41
N PRO A 309 -1.90 -21.46 -1.26
CA PRO A 309 -1.86 -21.15 -2.69
C PRO A 309 -3.11 -21.59 -3.46
N THR A 310 -3.97 -22.42 -2.87
CA THR A 310 -5.17 -22.94 -3.53
C THR A 310 -6.41 -22.09 -3.30
N ASN A 311 -6.51 -21.46 -2.12
CA ASN A 311 -7.74 -20.78 -1.69
C ASN A 311 -7.50 -19.41 -1.02
N GLY A 312 -6.24 -19.01 -0.79
CA GLY A 312 -5.90 -17.71 -0.21
C GLY A 312 -6.07 -17.59 1.30
N HIS A 313 -6.43 -18.68 2.00
CA HIS A 313 -6.57 -18.66 3.45
C HIS A 313 -5.24 -18.40 4.15
N LEU A 314 -5.33 -17.66 5.26
CA LEU A 314 -4.18 -17.33 6.09
C LEU A 314 -4.05 -18.30 7.27
N THR A 315 -2.83 -18.70 7.55
CA THR A 315 -2.44 -19.44 8.76
C THR A 315 -1.32 -18.68 9.45
N LEU A 316 -1.45 -18.45 10.77
CA LEU A 316 -0.43 -17.76 11.55
C LEU A 316 0.88 -18.57 11.57
N ILE A 317 1.99 -17.91 11.23
CA ILE A 317 3.34 -18.48 11.31
C ILE A 317 4.06 -18.00 12.58
N GLN A 318 4.06 -16.66 12.76
CA GLN A 318 4.89 -16.00 13.76
C GLN A 318 4.32 -14.65 14.13
N ARG A 319 4.60 -14.22 15.36
CA ARG A 319 4.58 -12.81 15.75
C ARG A 319 5.93 -12.48 16.34
N ILE A 320 6.53 -11.37 15.91
CA ILE A 320 7.87 -10.93 16.33
C ILE A 320 7.81 -9.45 16.71
N SER A 321 8.59 -9.05 17.71
CA SER A 321 8.77 -7.63 18.03
C SER A 321 9.30 -6.87 16.82
N CYS A 322 8.81 -5.66 16.60
CA CYS A 322 9.37 -4.72 15.63
C CYS A 322 10.64 -4.02 16.14
N GLU A 323 11.11 -4.35 17.35
CA GLU A 323 12.28 -3.75 18.02
C GLU A 323 12.19 -2.22 18.16
N GLY A 324 10.97 -1.75 18.38
CA GLY A 324 10.65 -0.34 18.59
C GLY A 324 9.19 -0.18 18.97
N GLY A 325 8.68 1.03 18.97
CA GLY A 325 7.31 1.36 19.35
C GLY A 325 6.52 1.98 18.20
N SER A 326 5.27 1.54 18.06
CA SER A 326 4.32 2.03 17.07
C SER A 326 4.80 1.83 15.61
N PRO A 327 4.90 0.56 15.12
CA PRO A 327 5.27 0.25 13.73
C PRO A 327 4.14 0.67 12.76
N ARG A 328 4.06 1.98 12.51
CA ARG A 328 2.98 2.58 11.70
C ARG A 328 3.00 2.12 10.25
N HIS A 329 4.19 1.87 9.70
CA HIS A 329 4.38 1.34 8.37
C HIS A 329 5.58 0.40 8.32
N PHE A 330 5.52 -0.56 7.44
CA PHE A 330 6.67 -1.34 7.02
C PHE A 330 6.63 -1.55 5.51
N ALA A 331 7.77 -1.88 4.93
CA ALA A 331 7.85 -2.31 3.54
C ALA A 331 8.68 -3.59 3.41
N VAL A 332 8.17 -4.54 2.62
CA VAL A 332 8.95 -5.70 2.18
C VAL A 332 9.79 -5.30 0.98
N ALA A 333 11.08 -5.57 1.02
CA ALA A 333 11.98 -5.28 -0.10
C ALA A 333 11.51 -6.00 -1.38
N PRO A 334 11.71 -5.42 -2.58
CA PRO A 334 11.24 -6.01 -3.83
C PRO A 334 11.80 -7.42 -4.12
N ASP A 335 12.97 -7.75 -3.58
CA ASP A 335 13.58 -9.08 -3.67
C ASP A 335 13.06 -10.08 -2.62
N GLY A 336 12.21 -9.62 -1.70
CA GLY A 336 11.61 -10.41 -0.63
C GLY A 336 12.54 -10.82 0.50
N LYS A 337 13.81 -10.39 0.52
CA LYS A 337 14.78 -10.81 1.55
C LYS A 337 14.65 -10.05 2.87
N TRP A 338 14.05 -8.86 2.84
CA TRP A 338 14.07 -7.91 3.95
C TRP A 338 12.71 -7.28 4.17
N LEU A 339 12.39 -7.00 5.44
CA LEU A 339 11.28 -6.16 5.86
C LEU A 339 11.85 -4.99 6.67
N ILE A 340 11.45 -3.78 6.32
CA ILE A 340 11.90 -2.56 6.98
C ILE A 340 10.72 -1.97 7.73
N ALA A 341 10.82 -1.93 9.06
CA ALA A 341 9.79 -1.37 9.94
C ALA A 341 10.13 0.08 10.32
N ALA A 342 9.16 0.97 10.17
CA ALA A 342 9.23 2.37 10.62
C ALA A 342 8.48 2.50 11.94
N ASN A 343 9.23 2.64 13.03
CA ASN A 343 8.71 2.72 14.40
C ASN A 343 8.59 4.19 14.81
N GLN A 344 7.38 4.72 14.74
CA GLN A 344 7.09 6.14 14.92
C GLN A 344 7.54 6.67 16.27
N ASP A 345 7.19 5.96 17.37
CA ASP A 345 7.30 6.51 18.73
C ASP A 345 8.70 6.36 19.31
N THR A 346 9.43 5.32 18.94
CA THR A 346 10.83 5.10 19.33
C THR A 346 11.85 5.73 18.39
N ALA A 347 11.37 6.40 17.32
CA ALA A 347 12.22 7.15 16.40
C ALA A 347 13.33 6.28 15.79
N ASN A 348 12.99 5.05 15.36
CA ASN A 348 13.95 4.15 14.72
C ASN A 348 13.34 3.39 13.53
N ILE A 349 14.22 3.03 12.60
CA ILE A 349 13.93 2.14 11.49
C ILE A 349 14.65 0.83 11.77
N VAL A 350 13.95 -0.29 11.68
CA VAL A 350 14.49 -1.62 11.99
C VAL A 350 14.45 -2.50 10.76
N ILE A 351 15.53 -3.26 10.54
CA ILE A 351 15.65 -4.22 9.44
C ILE A 351 15.45 -5.62 9.97
N LEU A 352 14.42 -6.31 9.48
CA LEU A 352 14.18 -7.73 9.72
C LEU A 352 14.52 -8.54 8.47
N LYS A 353 15.12 -9.71 8.65
CA LYS A 353 15.40 -10.65 7.57
C LYS A 353 14.18 -11.53 7.32
N CYS A 354 13.74 -11.65 6.08
CA CYS A 354 12.67 -12.55 5.66
C CYS A 354 13.28 -13.89 5.22
N ASP A 355 12.75 -15.00 5.72
CA ASP A 355 13.04 -16.32 5.20
C ASP A 355 12.06 -16.64 4.05
N PRO A 356 12.50 -16.72 2.79
CA PRO A 356 11.61 -16.89 1.64
C PRO A 356 10.98 -18.30 1.57
N GLN A 357 11.42 -19.25 2.37
CA GLN A 357 10.86 -20.61 2.41
C GLN A 357 9.76 -20.74 3.46
N THR A 358 9.98 -20.17 4.63
CA THR A 358 9.09 -20.29 5.79
C THR A 358 8.23 -19.06 6.07
N GLY A 359 8.56 -17.90 5.50
CA GLY A 359 7.93 -16.62 5.79
C GLY A 359 8.28 -16.04 7.18
N LYS A 360 9.14 -16.72 7.94
CA LYS A 360 9.56 -16.21 9.26
C LYS A 360 10.45 -15.00 9.12
N LEU A 361 10.28 -14.10 10.07
CA LEU A 361 11.12 -12.92 10.23
C LEU A 361 12.15 -13.18 11.33
N ALA A 362 13.35 -12.65 11.15
CA ALA A 362 14.41 -12.69 12.15
C ALA A 362 15.02 -11.31 12.34
N SER A 363 15.34 -10.97 13.59
CA SER A 363 16.10 -9.77 13.89
C SER A 363 17.47 -9.78 13.22
N THR A 364 17.89 -8.63 12.71
CA THR A 364 19.25 -8.44 12.22
C THR A 364 20.11 -7.66 13.21
N GLY A 365 19.51 -7.10 14.26
CA GLY A 365 20.14 -6.16 15.19
C GLY A 365 20.43 -4.80 14.57
N ARG A 366 19.98 -4.54 13.32
CA ARG A 366 20.23 -3.27 12.63
C ARG A 366 19.09 -2.30 12.86
N GLN A 367 19.47 -1.15 13.43
CA GLN A 367 18.55 -0.06 13.70
C GLN A 367 19.17 1.26 13.24
N TYR A 368 18.35 2.13 12.68
CA TYR A 368 18.75 3.43 12.18
C TYR A 368 17.89 4.51 12.84
N PRO A 369 18.49 5.48 13.54
CA PRO A 369 17.73 6.54 14.19
C PRO A 369 17.17 7.51 13.15
N LEU A 370 15.88 7.80 13.25
CA LEU A 370 15.20 8.85 12.52
C LEU A 370 13.95 9.24 13.28
N ASP A 371 13.72 10.54 13.48
CA ASP A 371 12.57 11.01 14.23
C ASP A 371 11.28 10.78 13.46
N SER A 372 10.31 10.12 14.15
CA SER A 372 8.95 9.88 13.69
C SER A 372 8.81 9.31 12.28
N PRO A 373 9.54 8.21 11.92
CA PRO A 373 9.41 7.58 10.61
C PRO A 373 8.07 6.87 10.51
N VAL A 374 7.31 7.10 9.43
CA VAL A 374 5.93 6.59 9.30
C VAL A 374 5.59 6.04 7.91
N CYS A 375 6.51 6.11 6.97
CA CYS A 375 6.35 5.52 5.63
C CYS A 375 7.70 5.10 5.07
N VAL A 376 7.76 3.94 4.42
CA VAL A 376 8.97 3.39 3.76
C VAL A 376 8.63 3.06 2.31
N VAL A 377 9.42 3.56 1.36
CA VAL A 377 9.24 3.30 -0.06
C VAL A 377 10.58 2.96 -0.71
N PHE A 378 10.63 1.82 -1.40
CA PHE A 378 11.80 1.41 -2.20
C PHE A 378 11.72 2.02 -3.60
N GLU A 379 12.84 2.61 -4.05
CA GLU A 379 13.04 3.08 -5.45
C GLU A 379 13.54 1.97 -6.37
#